data_b338fbf9677b45cac6c2437a20f4f73b
#
_entry.id   b338fbf9677b45cac6c2437a20f4f73b
#
_cell.length_a   1.000
_cell.length_b   1.000
_cell.length_c   1.000
_cell.angle_alpha   90.00
_cell.angle_beta   90.00
_cell.angle_gamma   90.00
#
_symmetry.space_group_name_H-M   'P 1'
#
loop_
_entity.id
_entity.type
_entity.pdbx_description
1 polymer ?
#
loop_
_entity_poly.entity_id
_entity_poly.type
_entity_poly.pdbx_seq_one_letter_code
_entity_poly.pdbx_strand_id
1 'polypeptide(L)'
;MIKREIPVIGISTEIDIPGRISVKRKYVDAVLQAGGIPFILPFTDNVQILQSVVSFIDGLLLTGGGDISPVIYGESTLPECGECCRDRDDFDYALLRLASERQIPVLGI
;
A
#
# COMPACT_ATOMS: atom_id res chain seq x y z
N MET A 1 -27.07 -2.69 1.11
CA MET A 1 -25.71 -2.13 1.17
C MET A 1 -25.78 -0.62 1.13
N ILE A 2 -25.08 0.04 2.04
CA ILE A 2 -25.07 1.49 2.09
C ILE A 2 -24.03 2.01 1.11
N LYS A 3 -24.47 2.87 0.20
CA LYS A 3 -23.58 3.48 -0.75
C LYS A 3 -22.88 4.68 -0.08
N ARG A 4 -21.56 4.65 -0.09
CA ARG A 4 -20.77 5.73 0.49
C ARG A 4 -20.73 6.90 -0.51
N GLU A 5 -20.95 8.09 0.01
CA GLU A 5 -20.82 9.30 -0.82
C GLU A 5 -19.37 9.67 -1.04
N ILE A 6 -18.53 9.38 -0.05
CA ILE A 6 -17.10 9.71 -0.11
C ILE A 6 -16.33 8.42 -0.29
N PRO A 7 -15.52 8.32 -1.35
CA PRO A 7 -14.78 7.08 -1.57
C PRO A 7 -13.70 6.87 -0.52
N VAL A 8 -13.51 5.61 -0.16
CA VAL A 8 -12.46 5.21 0.77
C VAL A 8 -11.27 4.73 -0.05
N ILE A 9 -10.14 5.38 0.15
CA ILE A 9 -8.92 5.07 -0.59
C ILE A 9 -7.93 4.40 0.34
N GLY A 10 -7.65 3.13 0.08
CA GLY A 10 -6.64 2.42 0.84
C GLY A 10 -5.25 2.88 0.44
N ILE A 11 -4.39 3.10 1.42
CA ILE A 11 -3.02 3.54 1.18
C ILE A 11 -2.08 2.49 1.73
N SER A 12 -1.20 1.97 0.89
CA SER A 12 -0.24 0.98 1.33
C SER A 12 0.77 1.60 2.30
N THR A 13 1.31 0.76 3.15
CA THR A 13 2.27 1.17 4.17
C THR A 13 3.61 0.53 3.90
N GLU A 14 4.62 0.99 4.62
CA GLU A 14 5.97 0.44 4.52
C GLU A 14 6.57 0.29 5.90
N ILE A 15 7.62 -0.51 5.96
CA ILE A 15 8.43 -0.62 7.18
C ILE A 15 9.64 0.27 6.97
N ASP A 16 9.69 1.40 7.66
CA ASP A 16 10.81 2.34 7.50
C ASP A 16 11.96 2.02 8.43
N ILE A 17 11.65 1.46 9.58
CA ILE A 17 12.65 0.89 10.48
C ILE A 17 12.06 -0.39 11.05
N PRO A 18 12.90 -1.31 11.51
CA PRO A 18 12.39 -2.57 12.05
C PRO A 18 11.35 -2.34 13.14
N GLY A 19 10.22 -3.01 13.00
CA GLY A 19 9.15 -2.92 13.98
C GLY A 19 8.22 -1.73 13.84
N ARG A 20 8.38 -0.90 12.79
CA ARG A 20 7.53 0.26 12.62
C ARG A 20 6.92 0.30 11.22
N ILE A 21 5.62 0.38 11.17
CA ILE A 21 4.88 0.56 9.93
C ILE A 21 4.58 2.05 9.77
N SER A 22 4.75 2.59 8.58
CA SER A 22 4.54 4.01 8.37
C SER A 22 3.99 4.31 6.98
N VAL A 23 3.45 5.51 6.84
CA VAL A 23 3.02 6.08 5.57
C VAL A 23 3.34 7.57 5.61
N LYS A 24 3.79 8.10 4.49
CA LYS A 24 4.13 9.52 4.44
C LYS A 24 2.86 10.35 4.42
N ARG A 25 2.85 11.41 5.22
CA ARG A 25 1.70 12.27 5.35
C ARG A 25 1.25 12.86 4.02
N LYS A 26 2.18 13.09 3.10
CA LYS A 26 1.83 13.69 1.80
C LYS A 26 0.80 12.85 1.04
N TYR A 27 0.82 11.54 1.22
CA TYR A 27 -0.16 10.67 0.56
C TYR A 27 -1.53 10.79 1.22
N VAL A 28 -1.54 10.87 2.54
CA VAL A 28 -2.79 11.07 3.28
C VAL A 28 -3.42 12.41 2.87
N ASP A 29 -2.61 13.47 2.83
CA ASP A 29 -3.08 14.79 2.46
C ASP A 29 -3.60 14.82 1.02
N ALA A 30 -2.94 14.12 0.12
CA ALA A 30 -3.37 14.07 -1.27
C ALA A 30 -4.75 13.45 -1.40
N VAL A 31 -5.02 12.39 -0.66
CA VAL A 31 -6.34 11.75 -0.69
C VAL A 31 -7.39 12.68 -0.11
N LEU A 32 -7.08 13.36 0.99
CA LEU A 32 -8.01 14.30 1.60
C LEU A 32 -8.33 15.46 0.64
N GLN A 33 -7.32 15.99 -0.02
CA GLN A 33 -7.52 17.09 -0.96
C GLN A 33 -8.36 16.66 -2.16
N ALA A 34 -8.24 15.41 -2.56
CA ALA A 34 -9.03 14.89 -3.67
C ALA A 34 -10.45 14.54 -3.27
N GLY A 35 -10.80 14.65 -2.00
CA GLY A 35 -12.16 14.40 -1.55
C GLY A 35 -12.40 12.97 -1.11
N GLY A 36 -11.35 12.18 -0.86
CA GLY A 36 -11.48 10.81 -0.41
C GLY A 36 -11.19 10.65 1.08
N ILE A 37 -11.49 9.48 1.58
CA ILE A 37 -11.14 9.10 2.94
C ILE A 37 -9.86 8.28 2.90
N PRO A 38 -8.77 8.75 3.49
CA PRO A 38 -7.55 7.95 3.52
C PRO A 38 -7.69 6.81 4.53
N PHE A 39 -7.48 5.60 4.07
CA PHE A 39 -7.55 4.42 4.91
C PHE A 39 -6.19 3.74 4.88
N ILE A 40 -5.44 3.86 5.98
CA ILE A 40 -4.09 3.33 6.06
C ILE A 40 -4.17 1.82 6.28
N LEU A 41 -3.56 1.07 5.36
CA LEU A 41 -3.69 -0.38 5.37
C LEU A 41 -2.67 -1.01 6.30
N PRO A 42 -3.05 -2.11 6.98
CA PRO A 42 -2.08 -2.82 7.80
C PRO A 42 -1.04 -3.52 6.93
N PHE A 43 0.19 -3.52 7.38
CA PHE A 43 1.26 -4.24 6.70
C PHE A 43 1.25 -5.68 7.23
N THR A 44 0.76 -6.60 6.42
CA THR A 44 0.62 -7.99 6.83
C THR A 44 0.72 -8.90 5.61
N ASP A 45 1.17 -10.13 5.84
CA ASP A 45 1.19 -11.15 4.80
C ASP A 45 -0.03 -12.07 4.86
N ASN A 46 -0.95 -11.80 5.77
CA ASN A 46 -2.14 -12.63 5.90
C ASN A 46 -3.13 -12.29 4.79
N VAL A 47 -3.26 -13.19 3.82
CA VAL A 47 -4.08 -12.97 2.63
C VAL A 47 -5.54 -12.79 2.99
N GLN A 48 -6.04 -13.51 3.99
CA GLN A 48 -7.44 -13.39 4.38
C GLN A 48 -7.74 -11.99 4.94
N ILE A 49 -6.80 -11.43 5.71
CA ILE A 49 -6.96 -10.08 6.21
C ILE A 49 -6.91 -9.08 5.06
N LEU A 50 -5.99 -9.26 4.13
CA LEU A 50 -5.89 -8.37 2.99
C LEU A 50 -7.14 -8.45 2.10
N GLN A 51 -7.70 -9.62 1.92
CA GLN A 51 -8.93 -9.78 1.17
C GLN A 51 -10.07 -8.99 1.82
N SER A 52 -10.18 -9.09 3.14
CA SER A 52 -11.20 -8.35 3.87
C SER A 52 -10.99 -6.86 3.76
N VAL A 53 -9.74 -6.41 3.91
CA VAL A 53 -9.40 -5.00 3.83
C VAL A 53 -9.74 -4.44 2.45
N VAL A 54 -9.38 -5.16 1.39
CA VAL A 54 -9.65 -4.70 0.03
C VAL A 54 -11.15 -4.58 -0.21
N SER A 55 -11.96 -5.36 0.50
CA SER A 55 -13.41 -5.27 0.35
C SER A 55 -13.99 -3.97 0.91
N PHE A 56 -13.25 -3.25 1.74
CA PHE A 56 -13.71 -2.00 2.34
C PHE A 56 -13.30 -0.75 1.57
N ILE A 57 -12.42 -0.87 0.59
CA ILE A 57 -11.89 0.30 -0.11
C ILE A 57 -12.49 0.44 -1.49
N ASP A 58 -12.59 1.66 -1.96
CA ASP A 58 -13.09 1.98 -3.29
C ASP A 58 -11.97 2.22 -4.28
N GLY A 59 -10.77 2.46 -3.79
CA GLY A 59 -9.58 2.62 -4.60
C GLY A 59 -8.35 2.29 -3.78
N LEU A 60 -7.24 2.04 -4.45
CA LEU A 60 -6.00 1.67 -3.81
C LEU A 60 -4.88 2.56 -4.29
N LEU A 61 -4.14 3.13 -3.34
CA LEU A 61 -2.95 3.91 -3.62
C LEU A 61 -1.75 3.12 -3.14
N LEU A 62 -0.91 2.68 -4.08
CA LEU A 62 0.33 2.01 -3.75
C LEU A 62 1.42 3.07 -3.69
N THR A 63 1.86 3.37 -2.48
CA THR A 63 2.90 4.36 -2.28
C THR A 63 4.24 3.73 -2.65
N GLY A 64 5.02 4.41 -3.45
CA GLY A 64 6.24 3.83 -3.98
C GLY A 64 7.37 3.69 -3.00
N GLY A 65 7.14 3.86 -1.74
CA GLY A 65 8.20 3.82 -0.79
C GLY A 65 9.10 5.04 -0.90
N GLY A 66 9.73 5.39 0.21
CA GLY A 66 10.54 6.58 0.25
C GLY A 66 11.64 6.52 -0.78
N ASP A 67 12.49 5.58 -0.61
CA ASP A 67 13.59 5.40 -1.52
C ASP A 67 13.27 4.27 -2.45
N ILE A 68 13.46 4.53 -3.72
CA ILE A 68 13.34 3.47 -4.68
C ILE A 68 14.34 2.42 -4.29
N SER A 69 13.85 1.21 -4.18
CA SER A 69 14.70 0.10 -3.78
C SER A 69 15.91 0.04 -4.71
N PRO A 70 17.12 -0.09 -4.17
CA PRO A 70 18.30 -0.28 -5.01
C PRO A 70 18.17 -1.48 -5.93
N VAL A 71 17.32 -2.42 -5.59
CA VAL A 71 17.07 -3.57 -6.45
C VAL A 71 16.56 -3.14 -7.80
N ILE A 72 15.76 -2.07 -7.86
CA ILE A 72 15.21 -1.58 -9.12
C ILE A 72 16.31 -1.12 -10.06
N TYR A 73 17.40 -0.66 -9.50
CA TYR A 73 18.54 -0.21 -10.28
C TYR A 73 19.54 -1.32 -10.57
N GLY A 74 19.25 -2.53 -10.13
CA GLY A 74 20.16 -3.64 -10.35
C GLY A 74 21.39 -3.62 -9.49
N GLU A 75 21.42 -2.81 -8.47
CA GLU A 75 22.55 -2.72 -7.58
C GLU A 75 22.48 -3.78 -6.51
N SER A 76 23.65 -4.13 -5.99
CA SER A 76 23.69 -5.00 -4.83
C SER A 76 23.07 -4.30 -3.66
N THR A 77 22.05 -4.91 -3.09
CA THR A 77 21.43 -4.35 -1.92
C THR A 77 22.17 -4.78 -0.69
N LEU A 78 22.13 -3.93 0.32
CA LEU A 78 22.58 -4.34 1.62
C LEU A 78 21.67 -5.45 2.12
N PRO A 79 22.21 -6.49 2.74
CA PRO A 79 21.38 -7.60 3.18
C PRO A 79 20.20 -7.17 4.05
N GLU A 80 20.42 -6.24 4.95
CA GLU A 80 19.35 -5.78 5.84
C GLU A 80 18.28 -5.01 5.08
N CYS A 81 18.64 -4.36 3.99
CA CYS A 81 17.68 -3.64 3.17
C CYS A 81 16.93 -4.61 2.26
N GLY A 82 17.62 -5.62 1.76
CA GLY A 82 17.03 -6.56 0.82
C GLY A 82 15.83 -7.29 1.38
N GLU A 83 15.90 -7.69 2.64
CA GLU A 83 14.80 -8.41 3.27
C GLU A 83 13.58 -7.50 3.43
N CYS A 84 13.79 -6.29 3.93
CA CYS A 84 12.68 -5.34 4.09
C CYS A 84 12.04 -4.99 2.75
N CYS A 85 12.84 -4.83 1.73
CA CYS A 85 12.32 -4.49 0.40
C CYS A 85 11.49 -5.64 -0.17
N ARG A 86 11.92 -6.87 0.09
CA ARG A 86 11.19 -8.04 -0.39
C ARG A 86 9.83 -8.14 0.27
N ASP A 87 9.76 -7.96 1.59
CA ASP A 87 8.49 -8.01 2.29
C ASP A 87 7.53 -6.97 1.77
N ARG A 88 8.04 -5.78 1.48
CA ARG A 88 7.22 -4.73 0.95
C ARG A 88 6.72 -5.04 -0.45
N ASP A 89 7.59 -5.58 -1.30
CA ASP A 89 7.20 -5.95 -2.66
C ASP A 89 6.12 -7.02 -2.63
N ASP A 90 6.25 -8.01 -1.76
CA ASP A 90 5.26 -9.06 -1.62
C ASP A 90 3.92 -8.50 -1.17
N PHE A 91 3.94 -7.59 -0.22
CA PHE A 91 2.75 -6.93 0.29
C PHE A 91 2.05 -6.12 -0.81
N ASP A 92 2.82 -5.28 -1.51
CA ASP A 92 2.26 -4.46 -2.58
C ASP A 92 1.71 -5.32 -3.72
N TYR A 93 2.41 -6.40 -4.05
CA TYR A 93 1.96 -7.29 -5.10
C TYR A 93 0.65 -7.99 -4.71
N ALA A 94 0.55 -8.42 -3.46
CA ALA A 94 -0.67 -9.05 -2.97
C ALA A 94 -1.84 -8.08 -3.03
N LEU A 95 -1.64 -6.84 -2.60
CA LEU A 95 -2.67 -5.82 -2.67
C LEU A 95 -3.09 -5.54 -4.11
N LEU A 96 -2.12 -5.41 -5.00
CA LEU A 96 -2.42 -5.16 -6.41
C LEU A 96 -3.25 -6.29 -7.00
N ARG A 97 -2.86 -7.53 -6.73
CA ARG A 97 -3.59 -8.68 -7.24
C ARG A 97 -5.03 -8.72 -6.72
N LEU A 98 -5.20 -8.52 -5.42
CA LEU A 98 -6.53 -8.56 -4.82
C LEU A 98 -7.41 -7.41 -5.32
N ALA A 99 -6.85 -6.23 -5.47
CA ALA A 99 -7.60 -5.10 -6.01
C ALA A 99 -7.99 -5.35 -7.45
N SER A 100 -7.10 -5.93 -8.25
CA SER A 100 -7.39 -6.24 -9.63
C SER A 100 -8.52 -7.26 -9.75
N GLU A 101 -8.51 -8.27 -8.90
CA GLU A 101 -9.56 -9.29 -8.89
C GLU A 101 -10.94 -8.68 -8.58
N ARG A 102 -10.96 -7.63 -7.78
CA ARG A 102 -12.21 -6.96 -7.42
C ARG A 102 -12.48 -5.75 -8.31
N GLN A 103 -11.64 -5.52 -9.30
CA GLN A 103 -11.77 -4.41 -10.24
C GLN A 103 -11.79 -3.04 -9.55
N ILE A 104 -10.97 -2.91 -8.51
CA ILE A 104 -10.81 -1.65 -7.80
C ILE A 104 -9.72 -0.84 -8.48
N PRO A 105 -9.95 0.44 -8.74
CA PRO A 105 -8.91 1.28 -9.35
C PRO A 105 -7.65 1.34 -8.49
N VAL A 106 -6.49 1.27 -9.13
CA VAL A 106 -5.21 1.30 -8.45
C VAL A 106 -4.35 2.38 -9.07
N LEU A 107 -3.76 3.19 -8.21
CA LEU A 107 -2.77 4.19 -8.61
C LEU A 107 -1.46 3.84 -7.92
N GLY A 108 -0.41 3.64 -8.71
CA GLY A 108 0.92 3.42 -8.20
C GLY A 108 1.76 4.67 -8.34
N ILE A 109 2.52 4.98 -7.33
CA ILE A 109 3.39 6.14 -7.34
C ILE A 109 4.84 5.72 -7.39
#